data_82cdb0e3d8a298e2b639cf247dec7352
#
_entry.id   82cdb0e3d8a298e2b639cf247dec7352
#
_cell.length_a   1.000
_cell.length_b   1.000
_cell.length_c   1.000
_cell.angle_alpha   90.00
_cell.angle_beta   90.00
_cell.angle_gamma   90.00
#
_symmetry.space_group_name_H-M   'P 1'
#
loop_
_entity.id
_entity.type
_entity.pdbx_description
1 polymer ?
#
loop_
_entity_poly.entity_id
_entity_poly.type
_entity_poly.pdbx_seq_one_letter_code
_entity_poly.pdbx_strand_id
1 'polypeptide(L)'
;LSDVMRAKNNQLSHLRDVLLGQEKPGQRELFPIRFPWLNRSQEKAVNKVLGAKQVSIVHGPPGTGKTTTLVEAIYETLHRENQVIVCAQSNTAVDCISEKLVDRGINVLRIGNPTRINDKMLSFTYERRFESHPDYPELWSIRKAIRDIQSNMRKKSREERDTIRNRLS
;
A
#
# COMPACT_ATOMS: atom_id res chain seq x y z
N LEU A 1 -7.51 11.83 -10.63
CA LEU A 1 -7.40 13.29 -10.39
C LEU A 1 -8.74 13.99 -10.61
N SER A 2 -9.47 13.67 -11.71
CA SER A 2 -10.78 14.28 -12.03
C SER A 2 -11.81 14.08 -10.91
N ASP A 3 -11.85 12.92 -10.27
CA ASP A 3 -12.82 12.62 -9.20
C ASP A 3 -12.52 13.43 -7.92
N VAL A 4 -11.23 13.64 -7.61
CA VAL A 4 -10.82 14.51 -6.50
C VAL A 4 -11.24 15.95 -6.73
N MET A 5 -11.09 16.45 -7.97
CA MET A 5 -11.45 17.81 -8.31
C MET A 5 -12.97 18.03 -8.36
N ARG A 6 -13.74 16.98 -8.64
CA ARG A 6 -15.22 17.01 -8.68
C ARG A 6 -15.89 16.72 -7.34
N ALA A 7 -15.12 16.21 -6.37
CA ALA A 7 -15.65 15.85 -5.05
C ALA A 7 -16.29 17.08 -4.36
N LYS A 8 -17.50 16.89 -3.80
CA LYS A 8 -18.23 17.92 -3.06
C LYS A 8 -18.75 17.32 -1.76
N ASN A 9 -18.59 18.06 -0.66
CA ASN A 9 -19.16 17.74 0.66
C ASN A 9 -18.82 16.33 1.20
N ASN A 10 -17.59 15.85 0.95
CA ASN A 10 -17.08 14.58 1.48
C ASN A 10 -15.64 14.75 1.97
N GLN A 11 -15.08 13.70 2.60
CA GLN A 11 -13.69 13.72 3.11
C GLN A 11 -12.66 14.05 2.03
N LEU A 12 -12.92 13.63 0.79
CA LEU A 12 -12.00 13.86 -0.33
C LEU A 12 -11.97 15.34 -0.74
N SER A 13 -13.13 16.04 -0.72
CA SER A 13 -13.18 17.47 -0.97
C SER A 13 -12.49 18.26 0.12
N HIS A 14 -12.71 17.90 1.38
CA HIS A 14 -12.07 18.55 2.52
C HIS A 14 -10.54 18.36 2.49
N LEU A 15 -10.05 17.12 2.21
CA LEU A 15 -8.62 16.88 2.05
C LEU A 15 -8.00 17.69 0.90
N ARG A 16 -8.71 17.79 -0.24
CA ARG A 16 -8.30 18.63 -1.37
C ARG A 16 -8.12 20.09 -0.93
N ASP A 17 -9.12 20.63 -0.25
CA ASP A 17 -9.15 22.03 0.15
C ASP A 17 -8.05 22.36 1.17
N VAL A 18 -7.74 21.43 2.07
CA VAL A 18 -6.56 21.52 2.96
C VAL A 18 -5.26 21.48 2.16
N LEU A 19 -5.11 20.56 1.18
CA LEU A 19 -3.89 20.45 0.37
C LEU A 19 -3.68 21.66 -0.54
N LEU A 20 -4.75 22.31 -1.00
CA LEU A 20 -4.70 23.55 -1.79
C LEU A 20 -4.54 24.80 -0.91
N GLY A 21 -4.50 24.67 0.41
CA GLY A 21 -4.36 25.78 1.34
C GLY A 21 -5.64 26.63 1.50
N GLN A 22 -6.78 26.13 1.02
CA GLN A 22 -8.08 26.80 1.17
C GLN A 22 -8.64 26.61 2.58
N GLU A 23 -8.29 25.50 3.23
CA GLU A 23 -8.63 25.22 4.61
C GLU A 23 -7.37 24.90 5.43
N LYS A 24 -7.40 25.19 6.72
CA LYS A 24 -6.31 24.83 7.63
C LYS A 24 -6.43 23.37 8.07
N PRO A 25 -5.32 22.60 8.11
CA PRO A 25 -5.34 21.23 8.62
C PRO A 25 -5.73 21.22 10.09
N GLY A 26 -6.61 20.30 10.44
CA GLY A 26 -7.03 20.10 11.84
C GLY A 26 -5.97 19.36 12.62
N GLN A 27 -5.96 19.58 13.95
CA GLN A 27 -5.09 18.88 14.90
C GLN A 27 -5.94 18.34 16.04
N ARG A 28 -5.64 17.13 16.51
CA ARG A 28 -6.22 16.54 17.72
C ARG A 28 -5.34 16.92 18.91
N GLU A 29 -5.94 17.19 20.03
CA GLU A 29 -5.19 17.28 21.29
C GLU A 29 -4.86 15.86 21.74
N LEU A 30 -3.58 15.53 21.76
CA LEU A 30 -3.06 14.27 22.26
C LEU A 30 -2.05 14.56 23.37
N PHE A 31 -2.05 13.72 24.39
CA PHE A 31 -0.95 13.73 25.37
C PHE A 31 0.34 13.32 24.63
N PRO A 32 1.41 14.12 24.74
CA PRO A 32 2.68 13.81 24.07
C PRO A 32 3.25 12.48 24.54
N ILE A 33 3.57 11.61 23.60
CA ILE A 33 4.27 10.35 23.86
C ILE A 33 5.75 10.63 23.93
N ARG A 34 6.44 10.01 24.89
CA ARG A 34 7.87 10.06 25.06
C ARG A 34 8.54 8.88 24.35
N PHE A 35 9.58 9.19 23.61
CA PHE A 35 10.40 8.23 22.88
C PHE A 35 11.86 8.37 23.28
N PRO A 36 12.35 7.61 24.30
CA PRO A 36 13.71 7.77 24.82
C PRO A 36 14.82 7.58 23.78
N TRP A 37 14.52 6.87 22.69
CA TRP A 37 15.44 6.60 21.57
C TRP A 37 15.42 7.66 20.47
N LEU A 38 14.51 8.62 20.52
CA LEU A 38 14.43 9.74 19.59
C LEU A 38 15.00 11.02 20.22
N ASN A 39 15.58 11.86 19.39
CA ASN A 39 15.90 13.23 19.86
C ASN A 39 14.63 14.09 19.96
N ARG A 40 14.73 15.23 20.64
CA ARG A 40 13.57 16.12 20.89
C ARG A 40 12.85 16.55 19.61
N SER A 41 13.59 16.80 18.53
CA SER A 41 12.98 17.23 17.26
C SER A 41 12.22 16.10 16.59
N GLN A 42 12.77 14.89 16.62
CA GLN A 42 12.12 13.68 16.09
C GLN A 42 10.89 13.32 16.92
N GLU A 43 10.99 13.34 18.27
CA GLU A 43 9.86 13.11 19.17
C GLU A 43 8.72 14.10 18.90
N LYS A 44 9.04 15.38 18.75
CA LYS A 44 8.06 16.41 18.40
C LYS A 44 7.42 16.16 17.04
N ALA A 45 8.20 15.71 16.04
CA ALA A 45 7.70 15.40 14.73
C ALA A 45 6.72 14.22 14.74
N VAL A 46 7.07 13.11 15.43
CA VAL A 46 6.17 11.96 15.61
C VAL A 46 4.87 12.38 16.27
N ASN A 47 4.93 13.09 17.40
CA ASN A 47 3.73 13.58 18.10
C ASN A 47 2.85 14.48 17.21
N LYS A 48 3.47 15.33 16.36
CA LYS A 48 2.72 16.13 15.39
C LYS A 48 2.01 15.29 14.33
N VAL A 49 2.68 14.24 13.81
CA VAL A 49 2.05 13.31 12.86
C VAL A 49 0.85 12.63 13.49
N LEU A 50 0.99 12.11 14.70
CA LEU A 50 -0.07 11.41 15.43
C LEU A 50 -1.27 12.32 15.75
N GLY A 51 -1.02 13.60 16.00
CA GLY A 51 -2.07 14.60 16.26
C GLY A 51 -2.75 15.14 15.01
N ALA A 52 -2.21 14.92 13.82
CA ALA A 52 -2.79 15.44 12.57
C ALA A 52 -4.11 14.75 12.26
N LYS A 53 -5.13 15.52 11.86
CA LYS A 53 -6.41 14.97 11.40
C LYS A 53 -6.36 14.60 9.92
N GLN A 54 -5.72 15.41 9.10
CA GLN A 54 -5.68 15.23 7.64
C GLN A 54 -4.24 15.11 7.11
N VAL A 55 -3.39 16.10 7.40
CA VAL A 55 -2.07 16.22 6.80
C VAL A 55 -1.06 16.66 7.86
N SER A 56 0.12 16.03 7.83
CA SER A 56 1.30 16.48 8.55
C SER A 56 2.52 16.42 7.62
N ILE A 57 3.35 17.46 7.64
CA ILE A 57 4.57 17.54 6.86
C ILE A 57 5.76 17.45 7.79
N VAL A 58 6.62 16.46 7.59
CA VAL A 58 7.89 16.31 8.29
C VAL A 58 9.02 16.63 7.32
N HIS A 59 9.64 17.79 7.54
CA HIS A 59 10.77 18.24 6.74
C HIS A 59 12.07 18.18 7.55
N GLY A 60 13.17 17.87 6.90
CA GLY A 60 14.50 17.87 7.49
C GLY A 60 15.62 17.66 6.47
N PRO A 61 16.81 18.23 6.69
CA PRO A 61 17.99 18.01 5.84
C PRO A 61 18.40 16.54 5.75
N PRO A 62 19.27 16.16 4.81
CA PRO A 62 19.88 14.84 4.78
C PRO A 62 20.57 14.50 6.12
N GLY A 63 20.52 13.25 6.56
CA GLY A 63 21.18 12.80 7.77
C GLY A 63 20.46 13.08 9.10
N THR A 64 19.32 13.77 9.10
CA THR A 64 18.57 14.11 10.34
C THR A 64 17.73 12.96 10.90
N GLY A 65 17.79 11.76 10.30
CA GLY A 65 17.04 10.60 10.75
C GLY A 65 15.56 10.61 10.36
N LYS A 66 15.21 11.25 9.22
CA LYS A 66 13.81 11.26 8.70
C LYS A 66 13.20 9.88 8.61
N THR A 67 13.94 8.89 8.07
CA THR A 67 13.47 7.52 7.95
C THR A 67 13.14 6.90 9.31
N THR A 68 14.00 7.13 10.32
CA THR A 68 13.76 6.65 11.69
C THR A 68 12.50 7.29 12.28
N THR A 69 12.36 8.60 12.10
CA THR A 69 11.18 9.35 12.54
C THR A 69 9.89 8.83 11.85
N LEU A 70 9.98 8.56 10.53
CA LEU A 70 8.85 8.06 9.77
C LEU A 70 8.45 6.64 10.21
N VAL A 71 9.42 5.76 10.39
CA VAL A 71 9.19 4.38 10.88
C VAL A 71 8.51 4.41 12.24
N GLU A 72 8.94 5.30 13.14
CA GLU A 72 8.29 5.46 14.45
C GLU A 72 6.86 5.97 14.31
N ALA A 73 6.64 6.98 13.47
CA ALA A 73 5.31 7.53 13.24
C ALA A 73 4.36 6.47 12.64
N ILE A 74 4.85 5.63 11.72
CA ILE A 74 4.07 4.51 11.14
C ILE A 74 3.74 3.48 12.22
N TYR A 75 4.75 3.08 13.01
CA TYR A 75 4.57 2.11 14.10
C TYR A 75 3.49 2.56 15.08
N GLU A 76 3.57 3.79 15.57
CA GLU A 76 2.59 4.36 16.49
C GLU A 76 1.20 4.58 15.85
N THR A 77 1.17 4.89 14.55
CA THR A 77 -0.11 5.00 13.82
C THR A 77 -0.82 3.67 13.75
N LEU A 78 -0.10 2.55 13.52
CA LEU A 78 -0.68 1.20 13.46
C LEU A 78 -1.29 0.71 14.79
N HIS A 79 -0.95 1.33 15.92
CA HIS A 79 -1.65 1.08 17.19
C HIS A 79 -3.05 1.73 17.25
N ARG A 80 -3.37 2.59 16.30
CA ARG A 80 -4.61 3.38 16.25
C ARG A 80 -5.42 3.14 14.99
N GLU A 81 -4.76 2.67 13.93
CA GLU A 81 -5.33 2.46 12.61
C GLU A 81 -5.08 1.02 12.15
N ASN A 82 -6.02 0.45 11.43
CA ASN A 82 -5.92 -0.94 10.96
C ASN A 82 -4.90 -1.11 9.82
N GLN A 83 -4.67 -0.08 9.03
CA GLN A 83 -3.79 -0.11 7.87
C GLN A 83 -3.09 1.23 7.65
N VAL A 84 -1.84 1.16 7.18
CA VAL A 84 -1.06 2.31 6.72
C VAL A 84 -0.48 2.00 5.35
N ILE A 85 -0.65 2.92 4.40
CA ILE A 85 -0.03 2.83 3.08
C ILE A 85 1.19 3.73 3.07
N VAL A 86 2.34 3.16 2.69
CA VAL A 86 3.61 3.88 2.59
C VAL A 86 4.06 3.92 1.14
N CYS A 87 4.26 5.12 0.61
CA CYS A 87 4.74 5.34 -0.75
C CYS A 87 6.06 6.11 -0.75
N ALA A 88 6.96 5.76 -1.66
CA ALA A 88 8.19 6.51 -1.91
C ALA A 88 8.52 6.55 -3.40
N GLN A 89 9.36 7.50 -3.80
CA GLN A 89 9.74 7.69 -5.21
C GLN A 89 10.68 6.60 -5.74
N SER A 90 11.40 5.89 -4.87
CA SER A 90 12.32 4.82 -5.25
C SER A 90 12.02 3.51 -4.54
N ASN A 91 12.27 2.39 -5.22
CA ASN A 91 12.16 1.06 -4.63
C ASN A 91 13.07 0.90 -3.41
N THR A 92 14.30 1.40 -3.49
CA THR A 92 15.27 1.37 -2.39
C THR A 92 14.74 2.05 -1.13
N ALA A 93 14.05 3.19 -1.27
CA ALA A 93 13.47 3.89 -0.12
C ALA A 93 12.31 3.09 0.49
N VAL A 94 11.45 2.50 -0.35
CA VAL A 94 10.36 1.63 0.13
C VAL A 94 10.93 0.41 0.84
N ASP A 95 11.93 -0.25 0.26
CA ASP A 95 12.55 -1.45 0.84
C ASP A 95 13.22 -1.12 2.18
N CYS A 96 13.96 -0.02 2.28
CA CYS A 96 14.59 0.43 3.52
C CYS A 96 13.56 0.70 4.65
N ILE A 97 12.43 1.31 4.33
CA ILE A 97 11.36 1.55 5.31
C ILE A 97 10.71 0.22 5.69
N SER A 98 10.43 -0.63 4.71
CA SER A 98 9.80 -1.94 4.91
C SER A 98 10.66 -2.85 5.79
N GLU A 99 11.97 -2.95 5.56
CA GLU A 99 12.91 -3.71 6.40
C GLU A 99 12.84 -3.25 7.86
N LYS A 100 12.90 -1.96 8.10
CA LYS A 100 12.84 -1.39 9.47
C LYS A 100 11.51 -1.66 10.17
N LEU A 101 10.41 -1.73 9.42
CA LEU A 101 9.09 -2.08 9.96
C LEU A 101 9.00 -3.58 10.27
N VAL A 102 9.54 -4.43 9.40
CA VAL A 102 9.63 -5.89 9.62
C VAL A 102 10.49 -6.20 10.85
N ASP A 103 11.63 -5.52 11.01
CA ASP A 103 12.52 -5.68 12.18
C ASP A 103 11.81 -5.34 13.51
N ARG A 104 10.74 -4.54 13.43
CA ARG A 104 9.85 -4.22 14.57
C ARG A 104 8.65 -5.15 14.70
N GLY A 105 8.58 -6.21 13.91
CA GLY A 105 7.48 -7.18 13.94
C GLY A 105 6.20 -6.73 13.22
N ILE A 106 6.26 -5.64 12.45
CA ILE A 106 5.11 -5.18 11.66
C ILE A 106 4.89 -6.09 10.46
N ASN A 107 3.63 -6.45 10.24
CA ASN A 107 3.23 -7.22 9.07
C ASN A 107 3.19 -6.32 7.83
N VAL A 108 4.21 -6.40 6.99
CA VAL A 108 4.36 -5.58 5.79
C VAL A 108 3.93 -6.35 4.54
N LEU A 109 3.18 -5.73 3.66
CA LEU A 109 2.93 -6.19 2.30
C LEU A 109 3.68 -5.28 1.32
N ARG A 110 4.69 -5.83 0.64
CA ARG A 110 5.50 -5.09 -0.34
C ARG A 110 4.87 -5.20 -1.74
N ILE A 111 4.36 -4.09 -2.24
CA ILE A 111 3.77 -4.00 -3.58
C ILE A 111 4.77 -3.35 -4.54
N GLY A 112 4.99 -3.95 -5.71
CA GLY A 112 5.87 -3.42 -6.74
C GLY A 112 6.39 -4.51 -7.68
N ASN A 113 7.22 -4.13 -8.66
CA ASN A 113 7.79 -5.09 -9.59
C ASN A 113 8.83 -5.98 -8.87
N PRO A 114 8.64 -7.32 -8.82
CA PRO A 114 9.53 -8.25 -8.11
C PRO A 114 10.99 -8.16 -8.54
N THR A 115 11.27 -7.83 -9.80
CA THR A 115 12.65 -7.71 -10.32
C THR A 115 13.43 -6.51 -9.77
N ARG A 116 12.75 -5.60 -9.09
CA ARG A 116 13.33 -4.37 -8.52
C ARG A 116 13.21 -4.30 -7.00
N ILE A 117 12.83 -5.40 -6.37
CA ILE A 117 12.69 -5.52 -4.93
C ILE A 117 13.95 -6.18 -4.37
N ASN A 118 14.42 -5.71 -3.22
CA ASN A 118 15.53 -6.30 -2.50
C ASN A 118 15.19 -7.75 -2.09
N ASP A 119 16.16 -8.65 -2.16
CA ASP A 119 16.00 -10.07 -1.84
C ASP A 119 15.38 -10.32 -0.46
N LYS A 120 15.74 -9.51 0.54
CA LYS A 120 15.16 -9.58 1.88
C LYS A 120 13.65 -9.30 1.90
N MET A 121 13.18 -8.46 0.98
CA MET A 121 11.78 -8.07 0.91
C MET A 121 10.94 -8.92 -0.05
N LEU A 122 11.57 -9.85 -0.80
CA LEU A 122 10.85 -10.72 -1.73
C LEU A 122 9.79 -11.59 -1.05
N SER A 123 10.08 -12.12 0.14
CA SER A 123 9.11 -12.92 0.91
C SER A 123 7.88 -12.14 1.37
N PHE A 124 7.97 -10.80 1.40
CA PHE A 124 6.90 -9.90 1.80
C PHE A 124 6.07 -9.38 0.61
N THR A 125 6.40 -9.81 -0.62
CA THR A 125 5.62 -9.46 -1.81
C THR A 125 4.27 -10.17 -1.83
N TYR A 126 3.32 -9.56 -2.52
CA TYR A 126 1.99 -10.16 -2.71
C TYR A 126 2.10 -11.56 -3.34
N GLU A 127 2.91 -11.69 -4.39
CA GLU A 127 3.08 -12.95 -5.12
C GLU A 127 3.58 -14.06 -4.20
N ARG A 128 4.63 -13.81 -3.44
CA ARG A 128 5.21 -14.82 -2.52
C ARG A 128 4.29 -15.16 -1.37
N ARG A 129 3.63 -14.17 -0.78
CA ARG A 129 2.63 -14.40 0.28
C ARG A 129 1.43 -15.16 -0.22
N PHE A 130 0.99 -14.85 -1.43
CA PHE A 130 -0.10 -15.55 -2.07
C PHE A 130 0.25 -17.02 -2.37
N GLU A 131 1.45 -17.28 -2.94
CA GLU A 131 1.96 -18.61 -3.21
C GLU A 131 2.17 -19.45 -1.94
N SER A 132 2.54 -18.83 -0.83
CA SER A 132 2.75 -19.50 0.47
C SER A 132 1.48 -19.71 1.29
N HIS A 133 0.33 -19.22 0.84
CA HIS A 133 -0.93 -19.38 1.55
C HIS A 133 -1.38 -20.85 1.52
N PRO A 134 -1.87 -21.43 2.63
CA PRO A 134 -2.30 -22.84 2.68
C PRO A 134 -3.32 -23.23 1.61
N ASP A 135 -4.22 -22.31 1.25
CA ASP A 135 -5.28 -22.54 0.26
C ASP A 135 -4.81 -22.30 -1.20
N TYR A 136 -3.54 -21.94 -1.41
CA TYR A 136 -3.01 -21.66 -2.75
C TYR A 136 -3.15 -22.85 -3.72
N PRO A 137 -2.84 -24.11 -3.32
CA PRO A 137 -2.98 -25.26 -4.20
C PRO A 137 -4.44 -25.46 -4.67
N GLU A 138 -5.41 -25.28 -3.77
CA GLU A 138 -6.84 -25.39 -4.11
C GLU A 138 -7.26 -24.29 -5.07
N LEU A 139 -6.89 -23.06 -4.79
CA LEU A 139 -7.19 -21.92 -5.65
C LEU A 139 -6.54 -22.08 -7.05
N TRP A 140 -5.32 -22.61 -7.10
CA TRP A 140 -4.65 -22.89 -8.36
C TRP A 140 -5.38 -23.97 -9.18
N SER A 141 -5.86 -25.05 -8.52
CA SER A 141 -6.64 -26.13 -9.16
C SER A 141 -7.95 -25.60 -9.73
N ILE A 142 -8.66 -24.76 -8.98
CA ILE A 142 -9.91 -24.11 -9.43
C ILE A 142 -9.65 -23.20 -10.64
N ARG A 143 -8.61 -22.36 -10.58
CA ARG A 143 -8.23 -21.48 -11.70
C ARG A 143 -7.84 -22.27 -12.95
N LYS A 144 -7.18 -23.41 -12.79
CA LYS A 144 -6.85 -24.32 -13.89
C LYS A 144 -8.12 -24.88 -14.49
N ALA A 145 -9.03 -25.41 -13.69
CA ALA A 145 -10.31 -25.95 -14.14
C ALA A 145 -11.14 -24.90 -14.91
N ILE A 146 -11.21 -23.68 -14.41
CA ILE A 146 -11.90 -22.58 -15.11
C ILE A 146 -11.27 -22.31 -16.48
N ARG A 147 -9.94 -22.26 -16.57
CA ARG A 147 -9.24 -22.06 -17.86
C ARG A 147 -9.51 -23.19 -18.83
N ASP A 148 -9.50 -24.41 -18.36
CA ASP A 148 -9.76 -25.60 -19.17
C ASP A 148 -11.19 -25.59 -19.72
N ILE A 149 -12.17 -25.27 -18.88
CA ILE A 149 -13.58 -25.09 -19.29
C ILE A 149 -13.70 -23.98 -20.34
N GLN A 150 -13.11 -22.81 -20.09
CA GLN A 150 -13.15 -21.70 -21.03
C GLN A 150 -12.48 -22.03 -22.37
N SER A 151 -11.36 -22.75 -22.36
CA SER A 151 -10.69 -23.19 -23.58
C SER A 151 -11.52 -24.17 -24.38
N ASN A 152 -12.15 -25.11 -23.69
CA ASN A 152 -13.06 -26.11 -24.33
C ASN A 152 -14.31 -25.45 -24.92
N MET A 153 -14.90 -24.49 -24.21
CA MET A 153 -16.04 -23.72 -24.76
C MET A 153 -15.65 -22.94 -26.02
N ARG A 154 -14.45 -22.34 -26.03
CA ARG A 154 -13.96 -21.63 -27.23
C ARG A 154 -13.70 -22.56 -28.39
N LYS A 155 -13.15 -23.77 -28.17
CA LYS A 155 -12.96 -24.79 -29.22
C LYS A 155 -14.29 -25.24 -29.78
N LYS A 156 -15.24 -25.59 -28.93
CA LYS A 156 -16.60 -26.04 -29.36
C LYS A 156 -17.31 -24.95 -30.18
N SER A 157 -17.28 -23.69 -29.75
CA SER A 157 -17.86 -22.57 -30.50
C SER A 157 -17.17 -22.32 -31.84
N ARG A 158 -15.89 -22.67 -31.98
CA ARG A 158 -15.16 -22.59 -33.26
C ARG A 158 -15.56 -23.73 -34.21
N GLU A 159 -15.63 -24.95 -33.70
CA GLU A 159 -16.05 -26.13 -34.46
C GLU A 159 -17.50 -25.97 -34.95
N GLU A 160 -18.39 -25.45 -34.12
CA GLU A 160 -19.78 -25.17 -34.53
C GLU A 160 -19.83 -24.12 -35.67
N ARG A 161 -19.03 -23.06 -35.60
CA ARG A 161 -18.93 -22.04 -36.64
C ARG A 161 -18.35 -22.61 -37.94
N ASP A 162 -17.32 -23.43 -37.86
CA ASP A 162 -16.70 -24.06 -39.02
C ASP A 162 -17.66 -25.07 -39.68
N THR A 163 -18.43 -25.80 -38.88
CA THR A 163 -19.47 -26.72 -39.38
C THR A 163 -20.58 -25.97 -40.13
N ILE A 164 -21.03 -24.84 -39.58
CA ILE A 164 -22.05 -24.00 -40.25
C ILE A 164 -21.48 -23.42 -41.56
N ARG A 165 -20.24 -22.95 -41.54
CA ARG A 165 -19.57 -22.38 -42.71
C ARG A 165 -19.44 -23.43 -43.85
N ASN A 166 -19.06 -24.67 -43.52
CA ASN A 166 -18.94 -25.78 -44.47
C ASN A 166 -20.29 -26.29 -45.03
N ARG A 167 -21.41 -26.01 -44.32
CA ARG A 167 -22.77 -26.33 -44.81
C ARG A 167 -23.33 -25.26 -45.73
N LEU A 168 -22.75 -24.09 -45.74
CA LEU A 168 -23.17 -22.93 -46.55
C LEU A 168 -22.33 -22.75 -47.81
N SER A 169 -21.24 -23.51 -47.94
CA SER A 169 -20.40 -23.61 -49.15
C SER A 169 -20.81 -24.83 -49.98
#